data_c10edda627bc5517b709da5e716ccd7f
#
_entry.id   c10edda627bc5517b709da5e716ccd7f
#
_cell.length_a   1.000
_cell.length_b   1.000
_cell.length_c   1.000
_cell.angle_alpha   90.00
_cell.angle_beta   90.00
_cell.angle_gamma   90.00
#
_symmetry.space_group_name_H-M   'P 1'
#
loop_
_entity.id
_entity.type
_entity.pdbx_description
1 polymer ?
#
loop_
_entity_poly.entity_id
_entity_poly.type
_entity_poly.pdbx_seq_one_letter_code
_entity_poly.pdbx_strand_id
1 'polypeptide(L)'
;MAELYRSPYEAYPFLCDESGDLRCDFALLTDGLASGAGLLRAGVQDEALRAELLWVCELIYHMNPTLRTHLSVTRTECERLRAAVQRLQTEAGARCRRVVLPAGCAAACTAHVLRVQAKQLVRLLYRHARQGHAVEPLLFDLANLLSGYFFSLALWLNGQAGVDETDFVSRNY
;
A
#
# COMPACT_ATOMS: atom_id res chain seq x y z
N MET A 1 12.63 -26.29 -26.09
CA MET A 1 11.59 -25.42 -25.46
C MET A 1 11.07 -24.52 -26.54
N ALA A 2 9.75 -24.32 -26.66
CA ALA A 2 9.21 -23.34 -27.62
C ALA A 2 9.69 -21.96 -27.21
N GLU A 3 10.13 -21.15 -28.17
CA GLU A 3 10.52 -19.78 -27.94
C GLU A 3 9.31 -18.98 -27.45
N LEU A 4 9.45 -18.25 -26.32
CA LEU A 4 8.38 -17.45 -25.78
C LEU A 4 8.11 -16.25 -26.70
N TYR A 5 6.88 -16.13 -27.20
CA TYR A 5 6.49 -14.96 -27.98
C TYR A 5 6.53 -13.71 -27.12
N ARG A 6 7.23 -12.67 -27.61
CA ARG A 6 7.25 -11.34 -27.00
C ARG A 6 6.48 -10.36 -27.87
N SER A 7 5.50 -9.69 -27.27
CA SER A 7 4.70 -8.70 -27.97
C SER A 7 5.56 -7.47 -28.33
N PRO A 8 5.50 -6.96 -29.58
CA PRO A 8 6.15 -5.69 -29.92
C PRO A 8 5.47 -4.46 -29.30
N TYR A 9 4.34 -4.66 -28.61
CA TYR A 9 3.55 -3.61 -27.98
C TYR A 9 3.71 -3.59 -26.45
N GLU A 10 4.66 -4.35 -25.90
CA GLU A 10 4.94 -4.30 -24.46
C GLU A 10 5.35 -2.89 -24.03
N ALA A 11 4.52 -2.28 -23.17
CA ALA A 11 4.79 -0.95 -22.61
C ALA A 11 5.80 -1.00 -21.43
N TYR A 12 6.04 -2.18 -20.86
CA TYR A 12 6.95 -2.40 -19.74
C TYR A 12 7.86 -3.60 -20.02
N PRO A 13 9.19 -3.41 -20.04
CA PRO A 13 10.13 -4.40 -20.62
C PRO A 13 10.28 -5.68 -19.78
N PHE A 14 9.74 -5.71 -18.54
CA PHE A 14 9.91 -6.82 -17.61
C PHE A 14 8.67 -7.72 -17.48
N LEU A 15 7.63 -7.51 -18.31
CA LEU A 15 6.39 -8.31 -18.23
C LEU A 15 6.63 -9.79 -18.58
N CYS A 16 7.67 -10.10 -19.32
CA CYS A 16 8.05 -11.46 -19.70
C CYS A 16 9.11 -12.08 -18.78
N ASP A 17 9.45 -11.47 -17.65
CA ASP A 17 10.36 -12.07 -16.66
C ASP A 17 9.81 -13.42 -16.19
N GLU A 18 10.69 -14.32 -15.78
CA GLU A 18 10.28 -15.62 -15.26
C GLU A 18 9.34 -15.47 -14.05
N SER A 19 8.32 -16.31 -13.98
CA SER A 19 7.30 -16.27 -12.92
C SER A 19 7.85 -16.42 -11.48
N GLY A 20 9.06 -16.95 -11.35
CA GLY A 20 9.80 -17.01 -10.08
C GLY A 20 10.51 -15.70 -9.72
N ASP A 21 10.72 -14.78 -10.68
CA ASP A 21 11.33 -13.49 -10.45
C ASP A 21 10.27 -12.48 -10.00
N LEU A 22 10.27 -12.21 -8.70
CA LEU A 22 9.26 -11.35 -8.08
C LEU A 22 9.50 -9.84 -8.30
N ARG A 23 10.56 -9.45 -9.01
CA ARG A 23 10.87 -8.02 -9.23
C ARG A 23 9.86 -7.32 -10.13
N CYS A 24 9.33 -8.03 -11.14
CA CYS A 24 8.25 -7.50 -11.97
C CYS A 24 6.96 -7.38 -11.17
N ASP A 25 6.57 -8.44 -10.44
CA ASP A 25 5.38 -8.43 -9.58
C ASP A 25 5.44 -7.31 -8.54
N PHE A 26 6.63 -7.05 -7.97
CA PHE A 26 6.84 -5.95 -7.04
C PHE A 26 6.61 -4.59 -7.68
N ALA A 27 7.16 -4.38 -8.88
CA ALA A 27 6.99 -3.13 -9.62
C ALA A 27 5.53 -2.88 -9.99
N LEU A 28 4.81 -3.90 -10.49
CA LEU A 28 3.38 -3.81 -10.82
C LEU A 28 2.52 -3.56 -9.59
N LEU A 29 2.82 -4.22 -8.47
CA LEU A 29 2.05 -4.06 -7.23
C LEU A 29 2.25 -2.67 -6.62
N THR A 30 3.47 -2.12 -6.63
CA THR A 30 3.73 -0.76 -6.16
C THR A 30 3.13 0.28 -7.09
N ASP A 31 3.15 0.09 -8.41
CA ASP A 31 2.47 0.97 -9.37
C ASP A 31 0.94 0.98 -9.14
N GLY A 32 0.34 -0.21 -8.96
CA GLY A 32 -1.08 -0.33 -8.64
C GLY A 32 -1.45 0.35 -7.31
N LEU A 33 -0.58 0.23 -6.30
CA LEU A 33 -0.78 0.86 -4.99
C LEU A 33 -0.70 2.40 -5.09
N ALA A 34 0.27 2.93 -5.84
CA ALA A 34 0.40 4.36 -6.08
C ALA A 34 -0.78 4.92 -6.90
N SER A 35 -1.19 4.20 -7.96
CA SER A 35 -2.35 4.56 -8.77
C SER A 35 -3.64 4.60 -7.94
N GLY A 36 -3.81 3.64 -7.03
CA GLY A 36 -4.92 3.64 -6.09
C GLY A 36 -4.88 4.78 -5.07
N ALA A 37 -3.68 5.17 -4.60
CA ALA A 37 -3.52 6.37 -3.75
C ALA A 37 -3.91 7.65 -4.52
N GLY A 38 -3.57 7.74 -5.81
CA GLY A 38 -4.01 8.79 -6.71
C GLY A 38 -5.53 8.84 -6.88
N LEU A 39 -6.17 7.68 -7.04
CA LEU A 39 -7.63 7.56 -7.10
C LEU A 39 -8.28 8.03 -5.79
N LEU A 40 -7.77 7.59 -4.65
CA LEU A 40 -8.26 8.02 -3.33
C LEU A 40 -8.11 9.54 -3.17
N ARG A 41 -6.97 10.10 -3.57
CA ARG A 41 -6.72 11.56 -3.57
C ARG A 41 -7.76 12.32 -4.39
N ALA A 42 -8.16 11.80 -5.55
CA ALA A 42 -9.17 12.44 -6.39
C ALA A 42 -10.57 12.46 -5.74
N GLY A 43 -10.86 11.49 -4.88
CA GLY A 43 -12.15 11.34 -4.19
C GLY A 43 -12.30 12.13 -2.88
N VAL A 44 -11.22 12.74 -2.35
CA VAL A 44 -11.26 13.50 -1.09
C VAL A 44 -11.19 15.01 -1.36
N GLN A 45 -11.84 15.81 -0.48
CA GLN A 45 -11.91 17.27 -0.61
C GLN A 45 -10.92 18.00 0.31
N ASP A 46 -10.49 17.37 1.40
CA ASP A 46 -9.54 17.96 2.34
C ASP A 46 -8.18 18.17 1.68
N GLU A 47 -7.72 19.43 1.57
CA GLU A 47 -6.50 19.80 0.85
C GLU A 47 -5.23 19.28 1.56
N ALA A 48 -5.23 19.20 2.89
CA ALA A 48 -4.10 18.67 3.63
C ALA A 48 -3.95 17.15 3.37
N LEU A 49 -5.06 16.41 3.39
CA LEU A 49 -5.07 15.01 3.04
C LEU A 49 -4.71 14.78 1.56
N ARG A 50 -5.19 15.64 0.65
CA ARG A 50 -4.81 15.56 -0.78
C ARG A 50 -3.30 15.73 -0.98
N ALA A 51 -2.68 16.65 -0.26
CA ALA A 51 -1.23 16.86 -0.30
C ALA A 51 -0.48 15.66 0.32
N GLU A 52 -0.97 15.12 1.43
CA GLU A 52 -0.40 13.92 2.06
C GLU A 52 -0.49 12.69 1.16
N LEU A 53 -1.64 12.46 0.51
CA LEU A 53 -1.82 11.33 -0.42
C LEU A 53 -0.95 11.47 -1.67
N LEU A 54 -0.69 12.68 -2.16
CA LEU A 54 0.26 12.90 -3.25
C LEU A 54 1.68 12.51 -2.82
N TRP A 55 2.09 12.92 -1.63
CA TRP A 55 3.38 12.53 -1.07
C TRP A 55 3.48 11.01 -0.84
N VAL A 56 2.41 10.35 -0.36
CA VAL A 56 2.37 8.89 -0.22
C VAL A 56 2.50 8.20 -1.58
N CYS A 57 1.84 8.72 -2.62
CA CYS A 57 1.96 8.23 -3.99
C CYS A 57 3.42 8.33 -4.48
N GLU A 58 4.07 9.47 -4.29
CA GLU A 58 5.48 9.70 -4.63
C GLU A 58 6.41 8.75 -3.85
N LEU A 59 6.19 8.58 -2.55
CA LEU A 59 6.93 7.65 -1.71
C LEU A 59 6.88 6.21 -2.26
N ILE A 60 5.69 5.75 -2.67
CA ILE A 60 5.50 4.42 -3.26
C ILE A 60 6.25 4.30 -4.60
N TYR A 61 6.26 5.36 -5.41
CA TYR A 61 7.03 5.40 -6.66
C TYR A 61 8.55 5.34 -6.42
N HIS A 62 9.04 5.93 -5.33
CA HIS A 62 10.45 5.76 -4.92
C HIS A 62 10.76 4.34 -4.44
N MET A 63 9.78 3.60 -3.91
CA MET A 63 9.95 2.18 -3.57
C MET A 63 10.00 1.28 -4.81
N ASN A 64 9.29 1.63 -5.89
CA ASN A 64 9.04 0.78 -7.05
C ASN A 64 10.32 0.15 -7.67
N PRO A 65 11.42 0.86 -7.95
CA PRO A 65 12.60 0.27 -8.57
C PRO A 65 13.50 -0.51 -7.60
N THR A 66 13.20 -0.55 -6.31
CA THR A 66 14.12 -0.99 -5.25
C THR A 66 14.68 -2.39 -5.47
N LEU A 67 13.87 -3.37 -5.86
CA LEU A 67 14.32 -4.76 -6.05
C LEU A 67 15.20 -4.96 -7.30
N ARG A 68 15.25 -3.97 -8.20
CA ARG A 68 16.12 -3.99 -9.39
C ARG A 68 17.35 -3.09 -9.25
N THR A 69 17.28 -2.12 -8.35
CA THR A 69 18.34 -1.12 -8.17
C THR A 69 18.77 -1.04 -6.71
N HIS A 70 18.34 -0.02 -6.00
CA HIS A 70 18.59 0.19 -4.58
C HIS A 70 17.42 0.94 -3.94
N LEU A 71 17.30 0.88 -2.63
CA LEU A 71 16.30 1.65 -1.89
C LEU A 71 16.74 3.12 -1.83
N SER A 72 15.93 3.99 -2.44
CA SER A 72 16.14 5.45 -2.41
C SER A 72 15.36 6.15 -1.28
N VAL A 73 14.36 5.47 -0.70
CA VAL A 73 13.58 6.01 0.42
C VAL A 73 14.43 6.09 1.69
N THR A 74 14.33 7.22 2.36
CA THR A 74 15.12 7.54 3.55
C THR A 74 14.42 7.13 4.85
N ARG A 75 15.20 7.00 5.92
CA ARG A 75 14.65 6.79 7.27
C ARG A 75 13.72 7.94 7.71
N THR A 76 14.04 9.17 7.34
CA THR A 76 13.20 10.35 7.63
C THR A 76 11.82 10.25 7.00
N GLU A 77 11.74 9.75 5.76
CA GLU A 77 10.45 9.54 5.09
C GLU A 77 9.65 8.40 5.75
N CYS A 78 10.32 7.34 6.18
CA CYS A 78 9.70 6.27 6.97
C CYS A 78 9.14 6.80 8.30
N GLU A 79 9.88 7.66 8.99
CA GLU A 79 9.43 8.30 10.24
C GLU A 79 8.25 9.25 10.00
N ARG A 80 8.24 9.98 8.89
CA ARG A 80 7.10 10.80 8.48
C ARG A 80 5.85 9.95 8.25
N LEU A 81 5.97 8.81 7.55
CA LEU A 81 4.85 7.89 7.34
C LEU A 81 4.35 7.32 8.67
N ARG A 82 5.26 6.94 9.57
CA ARG A 82 4.92 6.47 10.93
C ARG A 82 4.15 7.53 11.71
N ALA A 83 4.58 8.78 11.65
CA ALA A 83 3.89 9.90 12.29
C ALA A 83 2.48 10.11 11.73
N ALA A 84 2.30 9.98 10.41
CA ALA A 84 0.97 10.05 9.78
C ALA A 84 0.05 8.90 10.27
N VAL A 85 0.57 7.68 10.40
CA VAL A 85 -0.18 6.55 10.98
C VAL A 85 -0.61 6.86 12.41
N GLN A 86 0.31 7.35 13.26
CA GLN A 86 0.02 7.67 14.66
C GLN A 86 -1.03 8.78 14.80
N ARG A 87 -0.93 9.82 13.97
CA ARG A 87 -1.93 10.91 13.92
C ARG A 87 -3.31 10.36 13.57
N LEU A 88 -3.42 9.60 12.47
CA LEU A 88 -4.69 9.01 12.03
C LEU A 88 -5.29 8.09 13.10
N GLN A 89 -4.47 7.26 13.78
CA GLN A 89 -4.92 6.41 14.86
C GLN A 89 -5.45 7.21 16.07
N THR A 90 -4.78 8.31 16.41
CA THR A 90 -5.22 9.20 17.48
C THR A 90 -6.55 9.86 17.15
N GLU A 91 -6.68 10.37 15.92
CA GLU A 91 -7.89 11.06 15.46
C GLU A 91 -9.08 10.09 15.25
N ALA A 92 -8.84 8.87 14.76
CA ALA A 92 -9.87 7.85 14.64
C ALA A 92 -10.27 7.23 16.00
N GLY A 93 -9.38 7.31 17.00
CA GLY A 93 -9.66 6.95 18.38
C GLY A 93 -10.10 5.50 18.58
N ALA A 94 -11.24 5.30 19.23
CA ALA A 94 -11.78 3.96 19.56
C ALA A 94 -12.09 3.10 18.33
N ARG A 95 -12.30 3.69 17.15
CA ARG A 95 -12.56 2.98 15.89
C ARG A 95 -11.42 2.02 15.55
N CYS A 96 -10.16 2.41 15.80
CA CYS A 96 -8.98 1.59 15.54
C CYS A 96 -8.85 0.34 16.41
N ARG A 97 -9.63 0.23 17.48
CA ARG A 97 -9.60 -0.92 18.43
C ARG A 97 -10.60 -2.01 18.08
N ARG A 98 -11.44 -1.79 17.09
CA ARG A 98 -12.51 -2.70 16.70
C ARG A 98 -12.07 -3.56 15.50
N VAL A 99 -12.58 -4.79 15.44
CA VAL A 99 -12.51 -5.60 14.23
C VAL A 99 -13.75 -5.29 13.41
N VAL A 100 -13.55 -4.69 12.25
CA VAL A 100 -14.63 -4.15 11.42
C VAL A 100 -14.60 -4.72 10.02
N LEU A 101 -15.77 -4.74 9.39
CA LEU A 101 -15.88 -5.03 7.97
C LEU A 101 -15.26 -3.89 7.14
N PRO A 102 -14.62 -4.20 6.00
CA PRO A 102 -14.02 -3.19 5.12
C PRO A 102 -15.10 -2.48 4.28
N ALA A 103 -15.94 -1.70 4.95
CA ALA A 103 -17.09 -1.00 4.39
C ALA A 103 -17.11 0.46 4.88
N GLY A 104 -18.03 1.25 4.32
CA GLY A 104 -18.21 2.64 4.69
C GLY A 104 -18.36 3.57 3.50
N CYS A 105 -17.90 4.81 3.60
CA CYS A 105 -17.88 5.74 2.47
C CYS A 105 -16.92 5.28 1.35
N ALA A 106 -17.09 5.76 0.14
CA ALA A 106 -16.32 5.33 -1.03
C ALA A 106 -14.80 5.50 -0.83
N ALA A 107 -14.39 6.62 -0.21
CA ALA A 107 -12.98 6.88 0.08
C ALA A 107 -12.41 5.86 1.11
N ALA A 108 -13.17 5.51 2.15
CA ALA A 108 -12.78 4.50 3.12
C ALA A 108 -12.67 3.10 2.48
N CYS A 109 -13.63 2.74 1.62
CA CYS A 109 -13.57 1.48 0.87
C CYS A 109 -12.32 1.40 -0.02
N THR A 110 -11.96 2.49 -0.71
CA THR A 110 -10.74 2.58 -1.50
C THR A 110 -9.51 2.39 -0.62
N ALA A 111 -9.44 3.06 0.53
CA ALA A 111 -8.34 2.89 1.49
C ALA A 111 -8.24 1.45 2.01
N HIS A 112 -9.35 0.74 2.22
CA HIS A 112 -9.34 -0.67 2.58
C HIS A 112 -8.78 -1.57 1.48
N VAL A 113 -9.03 -1.29 0.20
CA VAL A 113 -8.41 -2.00 -0.92
C VAL A 113 -6.89 -1.79 -0.90
N LEU A 114 -6.44 -0.54 -0.77
CA LEU A 114 -5.01 -0.20 -0.70
C LEU A 114 -4.31 -0.86 0.50
N ARG A 115 -4.98 -0.95 1.64
CA ARG A 115 -4.50 -1.70 2.81
C ARG A 115 -4.18 -3.16 2.46
N VAL A 116 -5.04 -3.83 1.69
CA VAL A 116 -4.82 -5.24 1.29
C VAL A 116 -3.67 -5.33 0.30
N GLN A 117 -3.58 -4.43 -0.67
CA GLN A 117 -2.45 -4.38 -1.61
C GLN A 117 -1.11 -4.17 -0.88
N ALA A 118 -1.07 -3.28 0.13
CA ALA A 118 0.13 -3.11 0.95
C ALA A 118 0.50 -4.40 1.72
N LYS A 119 -0.48 -5.19 2.21
CA LYS A 119 -0.22 -6.52 2.78
C LYS A 119 0.31 -7.52 1.75
N GLN A 120 -0.19 -7.47 0.52
CA GLN A 120 0.34 -8.29 -0.57
C GLN A 120 1.81 -7.93 -0.86
N LEU A 121 2.15 -6.63 -0.80
CA LEU A 121 3.52 -6.16 -0.94
C LEU A 121 4.43 -6.74 0.15
N VAL A 122 4.03 -6.70 1.43
CA VAL A 122 4.77 -7.34 2.53
C VAL A 122 4.97 -8.85 2.27
N ARG A 123 3.93 -9.54 1.83
CA ARG A 123 4.00 -10.97 1.50
C ARG A 123 4.98 -11.27 0.36
N LEU A 124 4.99 -10.42 -0.66
CA LEU A 124 5.91 -10.53 -1.78
C LEU A 124 7.37 -10.35 -1.32
N LEU A 125 7.66 -9.33 -0.52
CA LEU A 125 8.99 -9.10 0.03
C LEU A 125 9.50 -10.30 0.85
N TYR A 126 8.65 -10.92 1.68
CA TYR A 126 9.03 -12.14 2.40
C TYR A 126 9.28 -13.32 1.46
N ARG A 127 8.53 -13.45 0.36
CA ARG A 127 8.80 -14.49 -0.66
C ARG A 127 10.15 -14.26 -1.32
N HIS A 128 10.43 -13.02 -1.74
CA HIS A 128 11.69 -12.62 -2.36
C HIS A 128 12.89 -12.89 -1.44
N ALA A 129 12.78 -12.53 -0.17
CA ALA A 129 13.82 -12.81 0.83
C ALA A 129 14.04 -14.32 1.05
N ARG A 130 12.97 -15.13 1.06
CA ARG A 130 13.06 -16.60 1.18
C ARG A 130 13.68 -17.29 -0.04
N GLN A 131 13.70 -16.63 -1.19
CA GLN A 131 14.42 -17.08 -2.39
C GLN A 131 15.93 -16.80 -2.29
N GLY A 132 16.42 -16.22 -1.18
CA GLY A 132 17.82 -15.90 -0.96
C GLY A 132 18.24 -14.50 -1.42
N HIS A 133 17.31 -13.65 -1.81
CA HIS A 133 17.60 -12.27 -2.20
C HIS A 133 17.63 -11.34 -0.98
N ALA A 134 18.60 -10.42 -0.97
CA ALA A 134 18.66 -9.39 0.05
C ALA A 134 17.50 -8.40 -0.10
N VAL A 135 16.84 -8.07 1.01
CA VAL A 135 15.80 -7.03 1.09
C VAL A 135 16.14 -6.10 2.24
N GLU A 136 16.22 -4.82 1.96
CA GLU A 136 16.50 -3.81 2.98
C GLU A 136 15.40 -3.81 4.07
N PRO A 137 15.75 -3.90 5.37
CA PRO A 137 14.76 -3.89 6.46
C PRO A 137 13.79 -2.70 6.40
N LEU A 138 14.28 -1.53 6.00
CA LEU A 138 13.47 -0.31 5.86
C LEU A 138 12.35 -0.49 4.83
N LEU A 139 12.55 -1.32 3.79
CA LEU A 139 11.51 -1.61 2.80
C LEU A 139 10.35 -2.42 3.40
N PHE A 140 10.65 -3.38 4.30
CA PHE A 140 9.64 -4.09 5.07
C PHE A 140 8.85 -3.15 6.00
N ASP A 141 9.55 -2.24 6.68
CA ASP A 141 8.93 -1.26 7.58
C ASP A 141 7.97 -0.35 6.80
N LEU A 142 8.40 0.18 5.65
CA LEU A 142 7.57 1.01 4.77
C LEU A 142 6.31 0.28 4.29
N ALA A 143 6.46 -0.96 3.80
CA ALA A 143 5.31 -1.74 3.31
C ALA A 143 4.29 -2.03 4.43
N ASN A 144 4.75 -2.33 5.64
CA ASN A 144 3.89 -2.52 6.81
C ASN A 144 3.23 -1.21 7.26
N LEU A 145 3.97 -0.10 7.29
CA LEU A 145 3.43 1.22 7.62
C LEU A 145 2.37 1.66 6.60
N LEU A 146 2.56 1.41 5.30
CA LEU A 146 1.53 1.68 4.29
C LEU A 146 0.24 0.92 4.57
N SER A 147 0.32 -0.36 4.98
CA SER A 147 -0.87 -1.11 5.39
C SER A 147 -1.56 -0.50 6.60
N GLY A 148 -0.78 -0.08 7.62
CA GLY A 148 -1.29 0.61 8.80
C GLY A 148 -1.90 1.98 8.47
N TYR A 149 -1.23 2.73 7.60
CA TYR A 149 -1.68 4.03 7.11
C TYR A 149 -3.06 3.94 6.44
N PHE A 150 -3.21 3.07 5.44
CA PHE A 150 -4.47 2.92 4.73
C PHE A 150 -5.59 2.35 5.62
N PHE A 151 -5.26 1.49 6.60
CA PHE A 151 -6.25 1.05 7.59
C PHE A 151 -6.75 2.21 8.44
N SER A 152 -5.84 2.95 9.06
CA SER A 152 -6.19 4.07 9.94
C SER A 152 -6.90 5.19 9.17
N LEU A 153 -6.47 5.43 7.92
CA LEU A 153 -7.10 6.40 7.03
C LEU A 153 -8.54 6.00 6.68
N ALA A 154 -8.81 4.71 6.42
CA ALA A 154 -10.18 4.25 6.14
C ALA A 154 -11.13 4.56 7.31
N LEU A 155 -10.70 4.27 8.54
CA LEU A 155 -11.51 4.53 9.73
C LEU A 155 -11.67 6.03 10.00
N TRP A 156 -10.64 6.81 9.76
CA TRP A 156 -10.70 8.27 9.86
C TRP A 156 -11.68 8.86 8.84
N LEU A 157 -11.62 8.42 7.58
CA LEU A 157 -12.51 8.85 6.50
C LEU A 157 -13.99 8.52 6.80
N ASN A 158 -14.26 7.35 7.35
CA ASN A 158 -15.61 7.01 7.80
C ASN A 158 -16.07 7.97 8.91
N GLY A 159 -15.20 8.27 9.87
CA GLY A 159 -15.48 9.25 10.93
C GLY A 159 -15.81 10.64 10.38
N GLN A 160 -15.02 11.14 9.41
CA GLN A 160 -15.28 12.43 8.77
C GLN A 160 -16.60 12.45 7.96
N ALA A 161 -16.98 11.31 7.39
CA ALA A 161 -18.22 11.15 6.65
C ALA A 161 -19.45 10.88 7.55
N GLY A 162 -19.27 10.80 8.87
CA GLY A 162 -20.36 10.44 9.81
C GLY A 162 -20.85 9.00 9.64
N VAL A 163 -20.03 8.11 9.08
CA VAL A 163 -20.34 6.70 8.86
C VAL A 163 -19.76 5.87 10.01
N ASP A 164 -20.58 5.02 10.61
CA ASP A 164 -20.12 4.03 11.59
C ASP A 164 -19.66 2.75 10.89
N GLU A 165 -18.58 2.17 11.42
CA GLU A 165 -18.11 0.86 11.00
C GLU A 165 -19.08 -0.24 11.45
N THR A 166 -19.23 -1.25 10.60
CA THR A 166 -19.92 -2.49 10.95
C THR A 166 -18.94 -3.42 11.64
N ASP A 167 -19.22 -3.79 12.89
CA ASP A 167 -18.40 -4.77 13.61
C ASP A 167 -18.43 -6.13 12.95
N PHE A 168 -17.28 -6.77 12.91
CA PHE A 168 -17.15 -8.15 12.48
C PHE A 168 -17.10 -9.09 13.68
N VAL A 169 -18.04 -10.03 13.72
CA VAL A 169 -18.05 -11.12 14.72
C VAL A 169 -17.70 -12.42 13.97
N SER A 170 -16.55 -13.00 14.32
CA SER A 170 -16.12 -14.26 13.71
C SER A 170 -17.05 -15.41 14.09
N ARG A 171 -17.33 -16.29 13.14
CA ARG A 171 -18.05 -17.56 13.39
C ARG A 171 -17.11 -18.72 13.72
N ASN A 172 -15.80 -18.47 13.67
CA ASN A 172 -14.77 -19.50 13.80
C ASN A 172 -14.10 -19.49 15.19
N TYR A 173 -14.34 -18.47 16.00
CA TYR A 173 -13.92 -18.32 17.42
C TYR A 173 -14.81 -17.40 18.19
#